data_e679d6cc03c4bac508a2a8b567a50df6
#
_entry.id   e679d6cc03c4bac508a2a8b567a50df6
#
_cell.length_a   1.000
_cell.length_b   1.000
_cell.length_c   1.000
_cell.angle_alpha   90.00
_cell.angle_beta   90.00
_cell.angle_gamma   90.00
#
_symmetry.space_group_name_H-M   'P 1'
#
loop_
_entity.id
_entity.type
_entity.pdbx_description
1 polymer ?
#
loop_
_entity_poly.entity_id
_entity_poly.type
_entity_poly.pdbx_seq_one_letter_code
_entity_poly.pdbx_strand_id
1 'polypeptide(L)'
;MTLLNRLNGYQIPQVISTGLLQNQLNTIFADIYARLVGPSASGNAATTDATATTALTFATASNKSYLLTLKIIGRRTGGVSGSAGDSGGFYLDVLAKNVAGTLSIVGTQSLTPIFRDQILWTVAASVSGTNLLVKVTGAVGNNVSWSISGTVLAL
;
A
#
# COMPACT_ATOMS: atom_id res chain seq x y z
N MET A 1 43.97 -2.73 19.64
CA MET A 1 44.02 -1.34 19.16
C MET A 1 42.70 -0.66 19.56
N THR A 2 42.76 0.15 20.62
CA THR A 2 41.59 0.71 21.28
C THR A 2 41.36 2.11 20.73
N LEU A 3 40.37 2.28 19.89
CA LEU A 3 39.94 3.60 19.39
C LEU A 3 39.04 4.26 20.44
N LEU A 4 39.58 5.19 21.19
CA LEU A 4 38.86 6.11 22.04
C LEU A 4 38.29 7.23 21.16
N ASN A 5 37.01 7.18 20.86
CA ASN A 5 36.29 8.31 20.27
C ASN A 5 35.75 9.20 21.40
N ARG A 6 36.40 10.35 21.63
CA ARG A 6 35.86 11.44 22.44
C ARG A 6 35.11 12.41 21.51
N LEU A 7 33.79 12.42 21.58
CA LEU A 7 32.98 13.51 21.11
C LEU A 7 32.44 14.30 22.31
N ASN A 8 32.90 15.54 22.46
CA ASN A 8 32.40 16.53 23.45
C ASN A 8 32.39 16.09 24.92
N GLY A 9 33.45 15.43 25.42
CA GLY A 9 33.55 15.08 26.82
C GLY A 9 32.72 13.86 27.25
N TYR A 10 31.96 13.24 26.38
CA TYR A 10 31.16 12.03 26.67
C TYR A 10 32.05 10.79 26.48
N GLN A 11 32.19 9.98 27.54
CA GLN A 11 32.79 8.67 27.42
C GLN A 11 31.72 7.67 26.94
N ILE A 12 31.89 7.15 25.75
CA ILE A 12 31.08 6.03 25.27
C ILE A 12 31.61 4.76 25.95
N PRO A 13 30.78 4.01 26.71
CA PRO A 13 31.18 2.75 27.29
C PRO A 13 31.71 1.79 26.24
N GLN A 14 32.91 1.24 26.44
CA GLN A 14 33.65 0.46 25.43
C GLN A 14 33.16 -0.97 25.19
N VAL A 15 31.99 -1.35 25.62
CA VAL A 15 31.46 -2.70 25.35
C VAL A 15 30.06 -2.59 24.81
N ILE A 16 29.95 -2.10 23.58
CA ILE A 16 28.75 -2.42 22.80
C ILE A 16 29.06 -3.73 22.09
N SER A 17 28.44 -4.82 22.49
CA SER A 17 28.51 -6.06 21.71
C SER A 17 28.07 -5.76 20.29
N THR A 18 28.73 -6.36 19.29
CA THR A 18 28.36 -6.17 17.87
C THR A 18 26.88 -6.42 17.62
N GLY A 19 26.24 -7.32 18.38
CA GLY A 19 24.80 -7.57 18.32
C GLY A 19 23.94 -6.41 18.83
N LEU A 20 24.37 -5.72 19.90
CA LEU A 20 23.61 -4.57 20.43
C LEU A 20 23.68 -3.39 19.46
N LEU A 21 24.85 -3.13 18.88
CA LEU A 21 25.02 -2.09 17.86
C LEU A 21 24.20 -2.38 16.60
N GLN A 22 24.19 -3.64 16.15
CA GLN A 22 23.39 -4.06 14.99
C GLN A 22 21.90 -3.87 15.25
N ASN A 23 21.40 -4.23 16.44
CA ASN A 23 19.99 -4.04 16.80
C ASN A 23 19.62 -2.57 16.89
N GLN A 24 20.49 -1.71 17.45
CA GLN A 24 20.26 -0.27 17.50
C GLN A 24 20.22 0.35 16.09
N LEU A 25 21.16 -0.03 15.21
CA LEU A 25 21.18 0.40 13.81
C LEU A 25 19.91 -0.03 13.08
N ASN A 26 19.49 -1.27 13.23
CA ASN A 26 18.25 -1.77 12.61
C ASN A 26 17.01 -0.98 13.09
N THR A 27 16.96 -0.64 14.39
CA THR A 27 15.88 0.17 14.96
C THR A 27 15.89 1.59 14.38
N ILE A 28 17.07 2.22 14.30
CA ILE A 28 17.22 3.57 13.72
C ILE A 28 16.83 3.56 12.24
N PHE A 29 17.28 2.58 11.46
CA PHE A 29 16.90 2.46 10.05
C PHE A 29 15.41 2.21 9.87
N ALA A 30 14.79 1.39 10.72
CA ALA A 30 13.34 1.17 10.70
C ALA A 30 12.58 2.47 11.01
N ASP A 31 13.02 3.25 12.01
CA ASP A 31 12.43 4.54 12.35
C ASP A 31 12.59 5.58 11.23
N ILE A 32 13.79 5.66 10.66
CA ILE A 32 14.06 6.56 9.51
C ILE A 32 13.18 6.16 8.34
N TYR A 33 13.09 4.87 8.02
CA TYR A 33 12.26 4.36 6.93
C TYR A 33 10.79 4.67 7.17
N ALA A 34 10.27 4.42 8.38
CA ALA A 34 8.88 4.70 8.73
C ALA A 34 8.55 6.21 8.63
N ARG A 35 9.49 7.09 8.95
CA ARG A 35 9.31 8.55 8.84
C ARG A 35 9.42 9.06 7.41
N LEU A 36 10.29 8.47 6.59
CA LEU A 36 10.51 8.89 5.20
C LEU A 36 9.45 8.33 4.25
N VAL A 37 9.02 7.08 4.47
CA VAL A 37 8.11 6.37 3.56
C VAL A 37 6.67 6.41 4.07
N GLY A 38 6.48 6.61 5.39
CA GLY A 38 5.18 6.52 6.05
C GLY A 38 4.64 5.09 6.07
N PRO A 39 3.46 4.87 6.69
CA PRO A 39 2.80 3.57 6.61
C PRO A 39 2.50 3.24 5.15
N SER A 40 2.81 2.01 4.75
CA SER A 40 2.54 1.51 3.40
C SER A 40 1.31 0.61 3.39
N ALA A 41 0.61 0.61 2.27
CA ALA A 41 -0.47 -0.33 2.00
C ALA A 41 -0.12 -1.13 0.74
N SER A 42 -0.28 -2.45 0.78
CA SER A 42 -0.02 -3.33 -0.36
C SER A 42 -1.00 -4.49 -0.39
N GLY A 43 -1.29 -4.99 -1.58
CA GLY A 43 -2.18 -6.11 -1.77
C GLY A 43 -2.07 -6.68 -3.19
N ASN A 44 -2.59 -7.89 -3.35
CA ASN A 44 -2.62 -8.59 -4.62
C ASN A 44 -3.96 -9.29 -4.80
N ALA A 45 -4.36 -9.49 -6.04
CA ALA A 45 -5.52 -10.30 -6.40
C ALA A 45 -5.34 -10.94 -7.77
N ALA A 46 -6.19 -11.90 -8.08
CA ALA A 46 -6.38 -12.41 -9.43
C ALA A 46 -7.87 -12.34 -9.77
N THR A 47 -8.18 -11.96 -11.00
CA THR A 47 -9.54 -11.98 -11.55
C THR A 47 -9.57 -12.84 -12.81
N THR A 48 -10.68 -13.54 -13.05
CA THR A 48 -10.89 -14.35 -14.25
C THR A 48 -12.07 -13.85 -15.09
N ASP A 49 -12.80 -12.88 -14.53
CA ASP A 49 -14.02 -12.32 -15.11
C ASP A 49 -14.21 -10.85 -14.70
N ALA A 50 -15.41 -10.33 -14.90
CA ALA A 50 -15.81 -8.97 -14.53
C ALA A 50 -16.32 -8.84 -13.08
N THR A 51 -16.06 -9.82 -12.22
CA THR A 51 -16.44 -9.75 -10.80
C THR A 51 -15.44 -8.88 -10.03
N ALA A 52 -15.94 -7.90 -9.29
CA ALA A 52 -15.10 -7.06 -8.45
C ALA A 52 -14.49 -7.87 -7.28
N THR A 53 -13.19 -7.99 -7.26
CA THR A 53 -12.42 -8.79 -6.29
C THR A 53 -11.63 -7.87 -5.37
N THR A 54 -11.68 -8.13 -4.05
CA THR A 54 -10.89 -7.37 -3.08
C THR A 54 -9.41 -7.71 -3.22
N ALA A 55 -8.60 -6.69 -3.52
CA ALA A 55 -7.15 -6.82 -3.66
C ALA A 55 -6.39 -6.22 -2.47
N LEU A 56 -7.01 -5.29 -1.74
CA LEU A 56 -6.42 -4.72 -0.52
C LEU A 56 -7.53 -4.52 0.52
N THR A 57 -7.26 -4.93 1.75
CA THR A 57 -8.06 -4.61 2.93
C THR A 57 -7.19 -3.78 3.88
N PHE A 58 -7.60 -2.54 4.11
CA PHE A 58 -6.92 -1.63 5.03
C PHE A 58 -7.81 -1.40 6.27
N ALA A 59 -7.35 -1.90 7.42
CA ALA A 59 -8.03 -1.73 8.70
C ALA A 59 -7.81 -0.31 9.24
N THR A 60 -8.88 0.34 9.69
CA THR A 60 -8.82 1.68 10.27
C THR A 60 -9.09 1.66 11.76
N ALA A 61 -8.42 2.56 12.51
CA ALA A 61 -8.70 2.80 13.91
C ALA A 61 -9.78 3.88 14.07
N SER A 62 -10.55 3.79 15.15
CA SER A 62 -11.55 4.80 15.50
C SER A 62 -10.93 6.18 15.72
N ASN A 63 -11.66 7.23 15.34
CA ASN A 63 -11.30 8.63 15.48
C ASN A 63 -10.00 9.02 14.73
N LYS A 64 -9.83 8.43 13.54
CA LYS A 64 -8.71 8.71 12.64
C LYS A 64 -9.19 9.02 11.22
N SER A 65 -8.40 9.83 10.53
CA SER A 65 -8.53 10.07 9.09
C SER A 65 -7.34 9.48 8.35
N TYR A 66 -7.58 9.01 7.13
CA TYR A 66 -6.59 8.31 6.32
C TYR A 66 -6.65 8.81 4.87
N LEU A 67 -5.54 9.30 4.36
CA LEU A 67 -5.37 9.54 2.93
C LEU A 67 -4.48 8.44 2.36
N LEU A 68 -5.04 7.64 1.46
CA LEU A 68 -4.33 6.61 0.73
C LEU A 68 -4.05 7.09 -0.69
N THR A 69 -2.78 6.97 -1.11
CA THR A 69 -2.33 7.18 -2.50
C THR A 69 -1.75 5.88 -3.00
N LEU A 70 -2.48 5.22 -3.89
CA LEU A 70 -2.20 3.85 -4.32
C LEU A 70 -1.86 3.80 -5.82
N LYS A 71 -0.87 2.97 -6.14
CA LYS A 71 -0.51 2.59 -7.50
C LYS A 71 -0.93 1.15 -7.71
N ILE A 72 -1.67 0.90 -8.77
CA ILE A 72 -2.22 -0.40 -9.10
C ILE A 72 -1.77 -0.79 -10.50
N ILE A 73 -1.27 -2.02 -10.65
CA ILE A 73 -0.98 -2.60 -11.94
C ILE A 73 -1.75 -3.92 -12.10
N GLY A 74 -2.36 -4.08 -13.26
CA GLY A 74 -2.96 -5.34 -13.70
C GLY A 74 -2.27 -5.85 -14.96
N ARG A 75 -2.04 -7.15 -15.05
CA ARG A 75 -1.51 -7.80 -16.24
C ARG A 75 -2.29 -9.08 -16.54
N ARG A 76 -2.69 -9.22 -17.81
CA ARG A 76 -3.32 -10.46 -18.29
C ARG A 76 -2.31 -11.61 -18.26
N THR A 77 -2.72 -12.71 -17.64
CA THR A 77 -1.92 -13.94 -17.51
C THR A 77 -2.48 -15.11 -18.32
N GLY A 78 -3.69 -14.93 -18.91
CA GLY A 78 -4.34 -15.98 -19.67
C GLY A 78 -5.81 -15.65 -19.97
N GLY A 79 -6.60 -16.68 -20.27
CA GLY A 79 -8.01 -16.58 -20.62
C GLY A 79 -8.25 -16.60 -22.13
N VAL A 80 -9.53 -16.57 -22.51
CA VAL A 80 -9.97 -16.72 -23.89
C VAL A 80 -10.22 -15.39 -24.62
N SER A 81 -10.18 -14.27 -23.90
CA SER A 81 -10.40 -12.92 -24.42
C SER A 81 -9.19 -12.03 -24.15
N GLY A 82 -9.08 -10.92 -24.90
CA GLY A 82 -7.96 -9.99 -24.86
C GLY A 82 -6.69 -10.52 -25.52
N SER A 83 -5.63 -9.72 -25.49
CA SER A 83 -4.32 -10.05 -26.09
C SER A 83 -3.32 -10.47 -25.02
N ALA A 84 -2.35 -11.31 -25.40
CA ALA A 84 -1.31 -11.74 -24.49
C ALA A 84 -0.50 -10.53 -23.99
N GLY A 85 -0.41 -10.39 -22.64
CA GLY A 85 0.33 -9.30 -22.02
C GLY A 85 -0.44 -7.99 -21.87
N ASP A 86 -1.74 -7.92 -22.20
CA ASP A 86 -2.58 -6.76 -21.91
C ASP A 86 -2.33 -6.29 -20.47
N SER A 87 -2.18 -4.99 -20.30
CA SER A 87 -1.77 -4.38 -19.05
C SER A 87 -2.63 -3.15 -18.72
N GLY A 88 -2.70 -2.80 -17.45
CA GLY A 88 -3.34 -1.57 -16.99
C GLY A 88 -2.64 -1.01 -15.78
N GLY A 89 -2.47 0.31 -15.75
CA GLY A 89 -1.92 1.04 -14.62
C GLY A 89 -2.90 2.10 -14.13
N PHE A 90 -3.12 2.17 -12.81
CA PHE A 90 -4.08 3.08 -12.17
C PHE A 90 -3.45 3.77 -10.98
N TYR A 91 -3.83 5.04 -10.77
CA TYR A 91 -3.65 5.73 -9.49
C TYR A 91 -5.00 5.87 -8.81
N LEU A 92 -5.07 5.53 -7.53
CA LEU A 92 -6.27 5.70 -6.73
C LEU A 92 -5.93 6.52 -5.49
N ASP A 93 -6.53 7.72 -5.39
CA ASP A 93 -6.48 8.53 -4.19
C ASP A 93 -7.83 8.46 -3.49
N VAL A 94 -7.81 8.13 -2.20
CA VAL A 94 -9.01 8.05 -1.38
C VAL A 94 -8.77 8.61 0.02
N LEU A 95 -9.63 9.55 0.43
CA LEU A 95 -9.70 10.05 1.79
C LEU A 95 -10.80 9.32 2.53
N ALA A 96 -10.48 8.70 3.65
CA ALA A 96 -11.43 8.03 4.51
C ALA A 96 -11.32 8.58 5.94
N LYS A 97 -12.43 8.59 6.67
CA LYS A 97 -12.49 8.92 8.09
C LYS A 97 -13.27 7.87 8.87
N ASN A 98 -12.77 7.52 10.04
CA ASN A 98 -13.45 6.64 10.97
C ASN A 98 -13.83 7.45 12.22
N VAL A 99 -15.10 7.71 12.40
CA VAL A 99 -15.64 8.47 13.54
C VAL A 99 -16.39 7.50 14.45
N ALA A 100 -15.92 7.34 15.67
CA ALA A 100 -16.52 6.46 16.69
C ALA A 100 -16.80 5.03 16.16
N GLY A 101 -15.88 4.48 15.34
CA GLY A 101 -16.02 3.14 14.76
C GLY A 101 -16.81 3.09 13.44
N THR A 102 -17.33 4.21 12.95
CA THR A 102 -18.01 4.28 11.64
C THR A 102 -17.07 4.83 10.60
N LEU A 103 -16.69 4.00 9.63
CA LEU A 103 -15.83 4.38 8.51
C LEU A 103 -16.66 4.93 7.35
N SER A 104 -16.19 6.02 6.76
CA SER A 104 -16.77 6.59 5.53
C SER A 104 -15.69 7.13 4.60
N ILE A 105 -15.93 7.08 3.29
CA ILE A 105 -15.11 7.78 2.29
C ILE A 105 -15.56 9.22 2.24
N VAL A 106 -14.61 10.15 2.19
CA VAL A 106 -14.87 11.60 2.16
C VAL A 106 -14.76 12.09 0.71
N GLY A 107 -15.82 12.66 0.22
CA GLY A 107 -15.87 13.17 -1.15
C GLY A 107 -15.83 12.06 -2.21
N THR A 108 -15.31 12.41 -3.37
CA THR A 108 -15.17 11.46 -4.50
C THR A 108 -13.75 10.94 -4.54
N GLN A 109 -13.59 9.62 -4.58
CA GLN A 109 -12.29 9.01 -4.86
C GLN A 109 -11.79 9.41 -6.24
N SER A 110 -10.52 9.71 -6.37
CA SER A 110 -9.90 9.99 -7.67
C SER A 110 -9.32 8.70 -8.23
N LEU A 111 -9.71 8.34 -9.43
CA LEU A 111 -9.14 7.24 -10.19
C LEU A 111 -8.68 7.77 -11.54
N THR A 112 -7.37 7.78 -11.75
CA THR A 112 -6.82 8.22 -13.02
C THR A 112 -6.10 7.05 -13.67
N PRO A 113 -6.68 6.40 -14.69
CA PRO A 113 -5.97 5.40 -15.46
C PRO A 113 -4.84 6.08 -16.24
N ILE A 114 -3.62 5.57 -16.11
CA ILE A 114 -2.45 6.10 -16.84
C ILE A 114 -2.37 5.42 -18.20
N PHE A 115 -2.46 4.09 -18.20
CA PHE A 115 -2.42 3.24 -19.39
C PHE A 115 -3.41 2.10 -19.19
N ARG A 116 -4.10 1.70 -20.25
CA ARG A 116 -5.10 0.64 -20.16
C ARG A 116 -5.39 0.04 -21.53
N ASP A 117 -4.93 -1.20 -21.75
CA ASP A 117 -5.24 -1.95 -22.97
C ASP A 117 -6.71 -2.40 -22.98
N GLN A 118 -7.26 -2.77 -21.80
CA GLN A 118 -8.62 -3.26 -21.63
C GLN A 118 -9.50 -2.21 -20.94
N ILE A 119 -10.43 -1.63 -21.66
CA ILE A 119 -11.31 -0.52 -21.17
C ILE A 119 -12.20 -0.95 -20.00
N LEU A 120 -12.50 -2.24 -19.87
CA LEU A 120 -13.37 -2.77 -18.83
C LEU A 120 -12.66 -2.97 -17.48
N TRP A 121 -11.33 -2.94 -17.47
CA TRP A 121 -10.57 -3.06 -16.22
C TRP A 121 -10.74 -1.79 -15.40
N THR A 122 -11.10 -1.96 -14.13
CA THR A 122 -11.31 -0.83 -13.23
C THR A 122 -10.89 -1.15 -11.79
N VAL A 123 -10.74 -0.09 -11.02
CA VAL A 123 -10.38 -0.13 -9.61
C VAL A 123 -11.33 0.81 -8.85
N ALA A 124 -11.74 0.43 -7.65
CA ALA A 124 -12.56 1.27 -6.80
C ALA A 124 -12.30 0.97 -5.31
N ALA A 125 -12.43 2.01 -4.47
CA ALA A 125 -12.47 1.82 -3.03
C ALA A 125 -13.93 1.72 -2.54
N SER A 126 -14.13 0.95 -1.47
CA SER A 126 -15.42 0.80 -0.79
C SER A 126 -15.20 0.56 0.70
N VAL A 127 -16.25 0.69 1.50
CA VAL A 127 -16.20 0.47 2.95
C VAL A 127 -16.88 -0.85 3.31
N SER A 128 -16.30 -1.58 4.27
CA SER A 128 -16.90 -2.78 4.87
C SER A 128 -16.56 -2.80 6.37
N GLY A 129 -17.53 -2.50 7.21
CA GLY A 129 -17.31 -2.29 8.64
C GLY A 129 -16.31 -1.17 8.88
N THR A 130 -15.21 -1.46 9.58
CA THR A 130 -14.10 -0.53 9.82
C THR A 130 -12.96 -0.66 8.81
N ASN A 131 -13.16 -1.44 7.73
CA ASN A 131 -12.13 -1.66 6.72
C ASN A 131 -12.43 -0.86 5.45
N LEU A 132 -11.40 -0.20 4.93
CA LEU A 132 -11.38 0.31 3.56
C LEU A 132 -10.90 -0.82 2.64
N LEU A 133 -11.73 -1.16 1.66
CA LEU A 133 -11.44 -2.19 0.67
C LEU A 133 -11.08 -1.53 -0.65
N VAL A 134 -10.00 -1.98 -1.29
CA VAL A 134 -9.71 -1.65 -2.69
C VAL A 134 -10.02 -2.89 -3.52
N LYS A 135 -10.94 -2.73 -4.45
CA LYS A 135 -11.41 -3.78 -5.34
C LYS A 135 -10.91 -3.53 -6.77
N VAL A 136 -10.53 -4.61 -7.42
CA VAL A 136 -10.13 -4.62 -8.83
C VAL A 136 -11.15 -5.43 -9.62
N THR A 137 -11.39 -5.02 -10.85
CA THR A 137 -12.33 -5.70 -11.75
C THR A 137 -11.62 -5.98 -13.07
N GLY A 138 -11.58 -7.24 -13.48
CA GLY A 138 -11.08 -7.67 -14.77
C GLY A 138 -12.14 -7.55 -15.87
N ALA A 139 -12.07 -8.43 -16.84
CA ALA A 139 -13.06 -8.57 -17.90
C ALA A 139 -13.39 -10.06 -18.14
N VAL A 140 -14.53 -10.34 -18.69
CA VAL A 140 -14.96 -11.71 -19.00
C VAL A 140 -13.95 -12.39 -19.93
N GLY A 141 -13.47 -13.57 -19.50
CA GLY A 141 -12.50 -14.36 -20.26
C GLY A 141 -11.07 -13.82 -20.19
N ASN A 142 -10.79 -12.85 -19.33
CA ASN A 142 -9.44 -12.37 -19.03
C ASN A 142 -8.99 -12.84 -17.64
N ASN A 143 -7.93 -13.64 -17.59
CA ASN A 143 -7.26 -13.92 -16.33
C ASN A 143 -6.23 -12.81 -16.08
N VAL A 144 -6.41 -12.06 -15.01
CA VAL A 144 -5.56 -10.90 -14.70
C VAL A 144 -4.97 -11.04 -13.32
N SER A 145 -3.66 -10.86 -13.21
CA SER A 145 -2.96 -10.70 -11.95
C SER A 145 -2.84 -9.21 -11.62
N TRP A 146 -3.17 -8.84 -10.39
CA TRP A 146 -3.17 -7.48 -9.89
C TRP A 146 -2.19 -7.31 -8.74
N SER A 147 -1.49 -6.19 -8.72
CA SER A 147 -0.65 -5.77 -7.61
C SER A 147 -0.95 -4.33 -7.25
N ILE A 148 -1.03 -4.06 -5.95
CA ILE A 148 -1.30 -2.75 -5.36
C ILE A 148 -0.18 -2.40 -4.41
N SER A 149 0.31 -1.17 -4.49
CA SER A 149 1.22 -0.60 -3.49
C SER A 149 0.99 0.90 -3.37
N GLY A 150 1.23 1.44 -2.18
CA GLY A 150 1.13 2.88 -1.97
C GLY A 150 1.42 3.30 -0.55
N THR A 151 1.17 4.57 -0.29
CA THR A 151 1.40 5.22 0.99
C THR A 151 0.09 5.56 1.68
N VAL A 152 0.15 5.62 3.00
CA VAL A 152 -0.97 6.02 3.85
C VAL A 152 -0.51 7.19 4.72
N LEU A 153 -1.23 8.30 4.67
CA LEU A 153 -1.11 9.36 5.65
C LEU A 153 -2.26 9.23 6.64
N ALA A 154 -1.96 9.16 7.92
CA ALA A 154 -2.95 9.04 8.99
C ALA A 154 -2.83 10.19 9.99
N LEU A 155 -3.98 10.68 10.46
CA LEU A 155 -4.09 11.75 11.46
C LEU A 155 -5.08 11.35 12.55
#